data_749ff7ccc10eafd8fe506128b363a06f
#
_entry.id   749ff7ccc10eafd8fe506128b363a06f
#
_cell.length_a   1.000
_cell.length_b   1.000
_cell.length_c   1.000
_cell.angle_alpha   90.00
_cell.angle_beta   90.00
_cell.angle_gamma   90.00
#
_symmetry.space_group_name_H-M   'P 1'
#
loop_
_entity.id
_entity.type
_entity.pdbx_description
1 polymer ?
#
loop_
_entity_poly.entity_id
_entity_poly.type
_entity_poly.pdbx_seq_one_letter_code
_entity_poly.pdbx_strand_id
1 'polypeptide(L)'
;MKQYAILLDSRFCTGCNTCFYKCVQENRLHDVAANGNTRTLAYIKDDGIYHHRCMHCVEPTCVANCPKKALTKTEYGPVLWDPNVCIRCSTCVKTCPFHIPLFDKQNNDIVKCSMCAHRNFDQDQDAKPACVEVCPTSALEFGEREKVIARAKELAQKNNLNIYGLEENGGTSLMILTKADPNSLGYPKVEKTSSGNNPIAIGGTVVGLSAVAAAAYAGLKKYSERRNDIEKEQ
;
A
#
# COMPACT_ATOMS: atom_id res chain seq x y z
N MET A 1 19.23 -2.32 11.92
CA MET A 1 18.24 -1.46 12.62
C MET A 1 16.96 -2.27 12.83
N LYS A 2 16.24 -2.09 13.93
CA LYS A 2 14.99 -2.83 14.20
C LYS A 2 13.89 -2.33 13.27
N GLN A 3 13.20 -3.24 12.60
CA GLN A 3 11.97 -2.91 11.87
C GLN A 3 10.75 -3.23 12.72
N TYR A 4 9.69 -2.44 12.57
CA TYR A 4 8.44 -2.61 13.31
C TYR A 4 7.29 -2.99 12.40
N ALA A 5 6.32 -3.70 12.97
CA ALA A 5 5.13 -4.16 12.27
C ALA A 5 3.91 -4.18 13.18
N ILE A 6 2.74 -4.28 12.55
CA ILE A 6 1.46 -4.47 13.20
C ILE A 6 0.95 -5.87 12.86
N LEU A 7 0.41 -6.59 13.84
CA LEU A 7 -0.40 -7.78 13.65
C LEU A 7 -1.87 -7.41 13.86
N LEU A 8 -2.72 -7.76 12.93
CA LEU A 8 -4.17 -7.78 13.11
C LEU A 8 -4.65 -9.23 13.21
N ASP A 9 -5.16 -9.60 14.36
CA ASP A 9 -5.91 -10.85 14.51
C ASP A 9 -7.40 -10.57 14.32
N SER A 10 -7.91 -10.89 13.13
CA SER A 10 -9.29 -10.56 12.78
C SER A 10 -10.35 -11.30 13.59
N ARG A 11 -9.97 -12.37 14.32
CA ARG A 11 -10.88 -13.09 15.22
C ARG A 11 -11.36 -12.24 16.38
N PHE A 12 -10.54 -11.28 16.81
CA PHE A 12 -10.84 -10.37 17.91
C PHE A 12 -11.36 -9.02 17.43
N CYS A 13 -11.28 -8.73 16.12
CA CYS A 13 -11.79 -7.48 15.57
C CYS A 13 -13.32 -7.53 15.49
N THR A 14 -13.98 -6.59 16.15
CA THR A 14 -15.46 -6.45 16.14
C THR A 14 -15.98 -5.48 15.08
N GLY A 15 -15.09 -4.87 14.28
CA GLY A 15 -15.50 -3.83 13.32
C GLY A 15 -15.96 -2.51 13.95
N CYS A 16 -15.66 -2.28 15.24
CA CYS A 16 -16.11 -1.10 16.00
C CYS A 16 -15.56 0.24 15.50
N ASN A 17 -14.54 0.23 14.64
CA ASN A 17 -13.90 1.40 14.04
C ASN A 17 -13.31 2.41 15.04
N THR A 18 -13.09 2.07 16.32
CA THR A 18 -12.39 2.93 17.28
C THR A 18 -11.00 3.32 16.77
N CYS A 19 -10.32 2.41 16.07
CA CYS A 19 -9.03 2.67 15.41
C CYS A 19 -9.12 3.77 14.33
N PHE A 20 -10.24 3.88 13.60
CA PHE A 20 -10.50 4.96 12.67
C PHE A 20 -10.64 6.30 13.39
N TYR A 21 -11.53 6.39 14.37
CA TYR A 21 -11.74 7.64 15.12
C TYR A 21 -10.47 8.13 15.81
N LYS A 22 -9.71 7.21 16.42
CA LYS A 22 -8.43 7.57 17.03
C LYS A 22 -7.40 8.04 15.99
N CYS A 23 -7.37 7.42 14.82
CA CYS A 23 -6.50 7.85 13.73
C CYS A 23 -6.84 9.26 13.23
N VAL A 24 -8.14 9.59 13.14
CA VAL A 24 -8.61 10.93 12.77
C VAL A 24 -8.16 11.98 13.80
N GLN A 25 -8.35 11.71 15.08
CA GLN A 25 -7.91 12.59 16.16
C GLN A 25 -6.39 12.77 16.19
N GLU A 26 -5.66 11.67 16.19
CA GLU A 26 -4.21 11.64 16.30
C GLU A 26 -3.51 12.42 15.17
N ASN A 27 -4.04 12.29 13.96
CA ASN A 27 -3.44 12.86 12.77
C ASN A 27 -4.18 14.11 12.26
N ARG A 28 -5.14 14.66 13.03
CA ARG A 28 -5.94 15.85 12.69
C ARG A 28 -6.60 15.77 11.31
N LEU A 29 -7.24 14.62 11.02
CA LEU A 29 -7.82 14.30 9.71
C LEU A 29 -9.34 14.56 9.64
N HIS A 30 -9.86 15.55 10.37
CA HIS A 30 -11.30 15.81 10.45
C HIS A 30 -11.91 16.13 9.07
N ASP A 31 -11.26 17.00 8.29
CA ASP A 31 -11.71 17.36 6.95
C ASP A 31 -11.60 16.18 5.99
N VAL A 32 -10.50 15.41 6.06
CA VAL A 32 -10.28 14.20 5.26
C VAL A 32 -11.39 13.17 5.53
N ALA A 33 -11.75 12.98 6.80
CA ALA A 33 -12.82 12.07 7.20
C ALA A 33 -14.21 12.57 6.77
N ALA A 34 -14.47 13.88 6.87
CA ALA A 34 -15.70 14.49 6.39
C ALA A 34 -15.90 14.31 4.88
N ASN A 35 -14.80 14.27 4.12
CA ASN A 35 -14.79 14.00 2.68
C ASN A 35 -14.94 12.50 2.33
N GLY A 36 -15.18 11.64 3.33
CA GLY A 36 -15.31 10.19 3.14
C GLY A 36 -13.99 9.44 2.94
N ASN A 37 -12.84 10.10 3.11
CA ASN A 37 -11.53 9.49 2.99
C ASN A 37 -11.02 9.00 4.35
N THR A 38 -10.17 7.98 4.35
CA THR A 38 -9.65 7.40 5.60
C THR A 38 -8.27 6.78 5.41
N ARG A 39 -7.48 6.77 6.49
CA ARG A 39 -6.20 6.05 6.57
C ARG A 39 -6.34 4.62 7.10
N THR A 40 -7.43 4.33 7.80
CA THR A 40 -7.76 3.00 8.34
C THR A 40 -9.24 2.89 8.58
N LEU A 41 -9.85 1.78 8.16
CA LEU A 41 -11.27 1.50 8.38
C LEU A 41 -11.50 -0.01 8.35
N ALA A 42 -12.32 -0.52 9.26
CA ALA A 42 -12.75 -1.90 9.29
C ALA A 42 -14.15 -2.04 8.66
N TYR A 43 -14.28 -2.93 7.70
CA TYR A 43 -15.54 -3.28 7.07
C TYR A 43 -15.97 -4.68 7.51
N ILE A 44 -17.18 -4.80 8.02
CA ILE A 44 -17.81 -6.07 8.35
C ILE A 44 -18.20 -6.75 7.04
N LYS A 45 -17.84 -8.01 6.88
CA LYS A 45 -18.18 -8.90 5.78
C LYS A 45 -18.88 -10.14 6.34
N ASP A 46 -19.55 -10.91 5.50
CA ASP A 46 -20.28 -12.09 5.93
C ASP A 46 -19.36 -13.11 6.63
N ASP A 47 -18.15 -13.28 6.12
CA ASP A 47 -17.17 -14.26 6.63
C ASP A 47 -16.08 -13.66 7.54
N GLY A 48 -16.18 -12.38 7.92
CA GLY A 48 -15.17 -11.75 8.80
C GLY A 48 -15.00 -10.25 8.60
N ILE A 49 -13.79 -9.77 8.76
CA ILE A 49 -13.47 -8.33 8.70
C ILE A 49 -12.42 -8.06 7.62
N TYR A 50 -12.74 -7.14 6.70
CA TYR A 50 -11.76 -6.50 5.84
C TYR A 50 -11.27 -5.20 6.50
N HIS A 51 -9.96 -5.07 6.69
CA HIS A 51 -9.37 -3.88 7.28
C HIS A 51 -8.60 -3.09 6.23
N HIS A 52 -9.19 -1.99 5.76
CA HIS A 52 -8.57 -1.09 4.79
C HIS A 52 -7.50 -0.24 5.48
N ARG A 53 -6.23 -0.43 5.11
CA ARG A 53 -5.09 0.37 5.60
C ARG A 53 -3.82 0.07 4.83
N CYS A 54 -2.84 0.99 4.91
CA CYS A 54 -1.54 0.79 4.27
C CYS A 54 -0.81 -0.42 4.84
N MET A 55 -0.28 -1.27 3.96
CA MET A 55 0.46 -2.47 4.32
C MET A 55 1.92 -2.17 4.70
N HIS A 56 2.44 -0.97 4.40
CA HIS A 56 3.84 -0.59 4.64
C HIS A 56 4.83 -1.62 4.12
N CYS A 57 4.73 -1.93 2.82
CA CYS A 57 5.51 -2.95 2.13
C CYS A 57 7.00 -2.86 2.42
N VAL A 58 7.69 -4.00 2.41
CA VAL A 58 9.15 -4.07 2.51
C VAL A 58 9.76 -3.40 1.28
N GLU A 59 9.25 -3.75 0.08
CA GLU A 59 9.61 -3.15 -1.20
C GLU A 59 8.41 -2.35 -1.74
N PRO A 60 8.22 -1.09 -1.29
CA PRO A 60 7.00 -0.36 -1.59
C PRO A 60 6.99 0.16 -3.03
N THR A 61 6.13 -0.42 -3.88
CA THR A 61 5.91 -0.03 -5.27
C THR A 61 5.56 1.46 -5.41
N CYS A 62 4.82 2.02 -4.44
CA CYS A 62 4.47 3.44 -4.44
C CYS A 62 5.68 4.37 -4.23
N VAL A 63 6.71 3.92 -3.50
CA VAL A 63 7.99 4.65 -3.34
C VAL A 63 8.80 4.55 -4.63
N ALA A 64 8.96 3.34 -5.17
CA ALA A 64 9.72 3.09 -6.38
C ALA A 64 9.21 3.90 -7.59
N ASN A 65 7.89 4.09 -7.68
CA ASN A 65 7.25 4.77 -8.80
C ASN A 65 6.95 6.26 -8.55
N CYS A 66 7.35 6.84 -7.42
CA CYS A 66 7.11 8.26 -7.16
C CYS A 66 8.12 9.14 -7.92
N PRO A 67 7.69 9.93 -8.94
CA PRO A 67 8.63 10.69 -9.77
C PRO A 67 9.34 11.80 -9.01
N LYS A 68 8.75 12.29 -7.91
CA LYS A 68 9.31 13.33 -7.05
C LYS A 68 9.87 12.81 -5.74
N LYS A 69 9.90 11.47 -5.54
CA LYS A 69 10.36 10.85 -4.29
C LYS A 69 9.66 11.40 -3.02
N ALA A 70 8.40 11.85 -3.19
CA ALA A 70 7.57 12.33 -2.08
C ALA A 70 7.13 11.20 -1.13
N LEU A 71 7.36 9.95 -1.50
CA LEU A 71 7.16 8.78 -0.66
C LEU A 71 8.52 8.17 -0.34
N THR A 72 8.74 7.85 0.93
CA THR A 72 10.00 7.28 1.42
C THR A 72 9.73 6.09 2.34
N LYS A 73 10.54 5.05 2.23
CA LYS A 73 10.58 3.93 3.17
C LYS A 73 11.58 4.26 4.26
N THR A 74 11.13 4.26 5.51
CA THR A 74 12.06 4.41 6.64
C THR A 74 12.77 3.10 6.96
N GLU A 75 13.92 3.17 7.57
CA GLU A 75 14.71 1.99 7.96
C GLU A 75 14.02 1.15 9.03
N TYR A 76 13.17 1.78 9.87
CA TYR A 76 12.42 1.12 10.94
C TYR A 76 11.01 0.65 10.53
N GLY A 77 10.60 0.82 9.25
CA GLY A 77 9.43 0.13 8.69
C GLY A 77 8.38 0.98 8.00
N PRO A 78 7.94 2.13 8.53
CA PRO A 78 6.93 2.95 7.88
C PRO A 78 7.28 3.44 6.48
N VAL A 79 6.26 3.53 5.61
CA VAL A 79 6.33 4.31 4.37
C VAL A 79 5.68 5.65 4.67
N LEU A 80 6.44 6.73 4.54
CA LEU A 80 6.01 8.10 4.81
C LEU A 80 5.72 8.84 3.50
N TRP A 81 4.93 9.90 3.59
CA TRP A 81 4.59 10.79 2.51
C TRP A 81 4.84 12.24 2.92
N ASP A 82 5.53 13.00 2.07
CA ASP A 82 5.82 14.40 2.25
C ASP A 82 4.93 15.25 1.33
N PRO A 83 3.99 16.04 1.89
CA PRO A 83 3.11 16.92 1.13
C PRO A 83 3.84 18.04 0.41
N ASN A 84 5.00 18.49 0.92
CA ASN A 84 5.75 19.63 0.37
C ASN A 84 6.46 19.28 -0.94
N VAL A 85 6.84 18.01 -1.11
CA VAL A 85 7.51 17.50 -2.31
C VAL A 85 6.51 16.92 -3.33
N CYS A 86 5.31 16.55 -2.86
CA CYS A 86 4.30 15.88 -3.65
C CYS A 86 3.67 16.80 -4.70
N ILE A 87 3.72 16.39 -5.98
CA ILE A 87 3.05 17.07 -7.10
C ILE A 87 1.62 16.57 -7.38
N ARG A 88 1.05 15.73 -6.54
CA ARG A 88 -0.34 15.19 -6.58
C ARG A 88 -0.66 14.43 -7.88
N CYS A 89 0.32 13.82 -8.52
CA CYS A 89 0.16 13.08 -9.79
C CYS A 89 -0.62 11.74 -9.66
N SER A 90 -0.96 11.33 -8.46
CA SER A 90 -1.70 10.09 -8.13
C SER A 90 -1.03 8.79 -8.61
N THR A 91 0.25 8.80 -9.00
CA THR A 91 0.98 7.59 -9.41
C THR A 91 0.95 6.53 -8.31
N CYS A 92 1.17 6.92 -7.04
CA CYS A 92 1.12 6.02 -5.89
C CYS A 92 -0.25 5.35 -5.68
N VAL A 93 -1.35 6.01 -6.06
CA VAL A 93 -2.70 5.46 -6.03
C VAL A 93 -2.85 4.36 -7.07
N LYS A 94 -2.34 4.61 -8.29
CA LYS A 94 -2.46 3.68 -9.42
C LYS A 94 -1.53 2.46 -9.31
N THR A 95 -0.35 2.64 -8.70
CA THR A 95 0.68 1.59 -8.64
C THR A 95 0.61 0.73 -7.38
N CYS A 96 -0.21 1.08 -6.40
CA CYS A 96 -0.35 0.30 -5.17
C CYS A 96 -1.12 -1.00 -5.43
N PRO A 97 -0.52 -2.19 -5.25
CA PRO A 97 -1.23 -3.45 -5.48
C PRO A 97 -2.33 -3.71 -4.46
N PHE A 98 -2.32 -2.99 -3.34
CA PHE A 98 -3.34 -3.07 -2.30
C PHE A 98 -4.42 -1.99 -2.42
N HIS A 99 -4.34 -1.08 -3.41
CA HIS A 99 -5.28 0.03 -3.65
C HIS A 99 -5.50 0.94 -2.44
N ILE A 100 -4.45 1.17 -1.63
CA ILE A 100 -4.59 1.85 -0.33
C ILE A 100 -4.42 3.36 -0.37
N PRO A 101 -3.41 3.96 -1.03
CA PRO A 101 -3.36 5.42 -1.12
C PRO A 101 -4.59 5.95 -1.84
N LEU A 102 -5.28 6.90 -1.21
CA LEU A 102 -6.43 7.58 -1.79
C LEU A 102 -6.02 8.99 -2.22
N PHE A 103 -6.67 9.52 -3.24
CA PHE A 103 -6.55 10.91 -3.62
C PHE A 103 -7.79 11.67 -3.14
N ASP A 104 -7.61 12.55 -2.16
CA ASP A 104 -8.64 13.45 -1.69
C ASP A 104 -8.76 14.62 -2.67
N LYS A 105 -9.82 14.62 -3.47
CA LYS A 105 -10.05 15.64 -4.48
C LYS A 105 -10.36 17.01 -3.90
N GLN A 106 -10.98 17.06 -2.72
CA GLN A 106 -11.39 18.32 -2.08
C GLN A 106 -10.19 19.05 -1.48
N ASN A 107 -9.30 18.32 -0.82
CA ASN A 107 -8.07 18.87 -0.25
C ASN A 107 -6.89 18.80 -1.22
N ASN A 108 -7.08 18.21 -2.41
CA ASN A 108 -6.02 17.98 -3.41
C ASN A 108 -4.80 17.29 -2.79
N ASP A 109 -5.00 16.18 -2.07
CA ASP A 109 -3.96 15.55 -1.27
C ASP A 109 -3.98 14.03 -1.29
N ILE A 110 -2.88 13.39 -0.87
CA ILE A 110 -2.76 11.94 -0.78
C ILE A 110 -3.06 11.49 0.65
N VAL A 111 -4.01 10.59 0.79
CA VAL A 111 -4.40 10.01 2.09
C VAL A 111 -3.83 8.61 2.22
N LYS A 112 -2.93 8.41 3.17
CA LYS A 112 -2.39 7.08 3.53
C LYS A 112 -1.90 7.03 4.97
N CYS A 113 -1.91 5.85 5.54
CA CYS A 113 -1.36 5.59 6.88
C CYS A 113 0.14 5.94 6.94
N SER A 114 0.59 6.56 8.03
CA SER A 114 1.99 6.82 8.36
C SER A 114 2.54 5.85 9.44
N MET A 115 1.74 4.89 9.89
CA MET A 115 2.01 4.04 11.06
C MET A 115 2.27 4.86 12.34
N CYS A 116 1.82 6.12 12.39
CA CYS A 116 2.10 7.07 13.48
C CYS A 116 3.61 7.24 13.76
N ALA A 117 4.44 7.31 12.71
CA ALA A 117 5.89 7.45 12.84
C ALA A 117 6.33 8.65 13.69
N HIS A 118 5.49 9.71 13.77
CA HIS A 118 5.72 10.88 14.63
C HIS A 118 5.74 10.58 16.12
N ARG A 119 5.31 9.35 16.52
CA ARG A 119 5.40 8.89 17.93
C ARG A 119 6.78 8.33 18.29
N ASN A 120 7.71 8.30 17.33
CA ASN A 120 9.12 7.91 17.53
C ASN A 120 9.32 6.57 18.23
N PHE A 121 8.50 5.57 17.88
CA PHE A 121 8.54 4.22 18.48
C PHE A 121 9.84 3.46 18.17
N ASP A 122 10.67 3.97 17.29
CA ASP A 122 12.04 3.51 17.05
C ASP A 122 13.00 3.96 18.17
N GLN A 123 12.65 5.00 18.93
CA GLN A 123 13.40 5.55 20.04
C GLN A 123 12.74 5.26 21.40
N ASP A 124 11.40 5.22 21.43
CA ASP A 124 10.60 4.96 22.63
C ASP A 124 9.93 3.57 22.49
N GLN A 125 10.33 2.62 23.35
CA GLN A 125 9.84 1.24 23.34
C GLN A 125 8.37 1.10 23.77
N ASP A 126 7.84 2.06 24.51
CA ASP A 126 6.44 2.07 24.97
C ASP A 126 5.51 2.73 23.94
N ALA A 127 6.08 3.51 23.02
CA ALA A 127 5.31 4.14 21.96
C ALA A 127 4.79 3.12 20.94
N LYS A 128 3.54 3.28 20.55
CA LYS A 128 2.87 2.43 19.55
C LYS A 128 1.89 3.24 18.71
N PRO A 129 1.52 2.77 17.53
CA PRO A 129 0.51 3.44 16.71
C PRO A 129 -0.81 3.64 17.45
N ALA A 130 -1.43 4.79 17.28
CA ALA A 130 -2.65 5.18 17.97
C ALA A 130 -3.81 4.17 17.80
N CYS A 131 -3.91 3.54 16.64
CA CYS A 131 -4.90 2.50 16.39
C CYS A 131 -4.67 1.21 17.19
N VAL A 132 -3.42 0.90 17.50
CA VAL A 132 -3.06 -0.25 18.37
C VAL A 132 -3.39 0.08 19.82
N GLU A 133 -2.97 1.27 20.27
CA GLU A 133 -3.20 1.75 21.63
C GLU A 133 -4.68 1.72 22.03
N VAL A 134 -5.57 2.12 21.12
CA VAL A 134 -7.00 2.30 21.44
C VAL A 134 -7.85 1.05 21.18
N CYS A 135 -7.27 -0.03 20.63
CA CYS A 135 -8.05 -1.22 20.27
C CYS A 135 -8.64 -1.91 21.51
N PRO A 136 -9.98 -1.87 21.71
CA PRO A 136 -10.58 -2.35 22.96
C PRO A 136 -10.52 -3.87 23.13
N THR A 137 -10.37 -4.58 22.01
CA THR A 137 -10.30 -6.06 21.99
C THR A 137 -8.89 -6.58 21.83
N SER A 138 -7.87 -5.69 21.78
CA SER A 138 -6.48 -6.04 21.50
C SER A 138 -6.29 -6.85 20.21
N ALA A 139 -7.19 -6.67 19.24
CA ALA A 139 -7.06 -7.28 17.91
C ALA A 139 -5.84 -6.77 17.13
N LEU A 140 -5.29 -5.61 17.52
CA LEU A 140 -4.09 -5.02 16.94
C LEU A 140 -2.94 -5.14 17.94
N GLU A 141 -1.87 -5.81 17.54
CA GLU A 141 -0.60 -5.90 18.26
C GLU A 141 0.48 -5.12 17.47
N PHE A 142 1.50 -4.60 18.18
CA PHE A 142 2.61 -3.88 17.57
C PHE A 142 3.92 -4.29 18.22
N GLY A 143 4.97 -4.40 17.42
CA GLY A 143 6.29 -4.76 17.92
C GLY A 143 7.35 -4.89 16.81
N GLU A 144 8.52 -5.39 17.19
CA GLU A 144 9.59 -5.70 16.25
C GLU A 144 9.07 -6.70 15.19
N ARG A 145 9.33 -6.40 13.92
CA ARG A 145 8.74 -7.13 12.78
C ARG A 145 8.99 -8.63 12.84
N GLU A 146 10.20 -9.05 13.19
CA GLU A 146 10.54 -10.47 13.31
C GLU A 146 9.72 -11.17 14.41
N LYS A 147 9.51 -10.51 15.55
CA LYS A 147 8.67 -11.02 16.63
C LYS A 147 7.20 -11.11 16.21
N VAL A 148 6.72 -10.08 15.49
CA VAL A 148 5.36 -10.05 14.95
C VAL A 148 5.14 -11.17 13.92
N ILE A 149 6.10 -11.43 13.05
CA ILE A 149 6.05 -12.54 12.09
C ILE A 149 6.03 -13.90 12.83
N ALA A 150 6.91 -14.09 13.81
CA ALA A 150 6.96 -15.32 14.61
C ALA A 150 5.61 -15.56 15.31
N ARG A 151 5.06 -14.51 15.92
CA ARG A 151 3.75 -14.53 16.57
C ARG A 151 2.62 -14.84 15.60
N ALA A 152 2.61 -14.23 14.42
CA ALA A 152 1.63 -14.50 13.39
C ALA A 152 1.65 -15.97 12.94
N LYS A 153 2.84 -16.54 12.71
CA LYS A 153 3.01 -17.95 12.33
C LYS A 153 2.55 -18.91 13.42
N GLU A 154 2.92 -18.66 14.68
CA GLU A 154 2.47 -19.44 15.84
C GLU A 154 0.94 -19.49 15.93
N LEU A 155 0.30 -18.31 15.88
CA LEU A 155 -1.16 -18.20 15.96
C LEU A 155 -1.85 -18.84 14.77
N ALA A 156 -1.31 -18.68 13.56
CA ALA A 156 -1.85 -19.28 12.36
C ALA A 156 -1.81 -20.81 12.42
N GLN A 157 -0.69 -21.38 12.83
CA GLN A 157 -0.55 -22.83 12.98
C GLN A 157 -1.49 -23.38 14.06
N LYS A 158 -1.52 -22.75 15.24
CA LYS A 158 -2.33 -23.20 16.37
C LYS A 158 -3.84 -23.15 16.08
N ASN A 159 -4.29 -22.20 15.27
CA ASN A 159 -5.72 -21.92 15.09
C ASN A 159 -6.21 -22.15 13.65
N ASN A 160 -5.37 -22.71 12.79
CA ASN A 160 -5.63 -22.93 11.35
C ASN A 160 -6.12 -21.64 10.64
N LEU A 161 -5.26 -20.60 10.67
CA LEU A 161 -5.57 -19.30 10.09
C LEU A 161 -4.71 -19.02 8.86
N ASN A 162 -5.23 -18.20 7.96
CA ASN A 162 -4.46 -17.62 6.88
C ASN A 162 -3.66 -16.42 7.40
N ILE A 163 -2.47 -16.19 6.84
CA ILE A 163 -1.66 -14.98 7.08
C ILE A 163 -1.63 -14.19 5.77
N TYR A 164 -2.15 -12.97 5.77
CA TYR A 164 -2.04 -12.04 4.66
C TYR A 164 -1.05 -10.93 5.00
N GLY A 165 -0.22 -10.52 4.03
CA GLY A 165 0.81 -9.49 4.20
C GLY A 165 2.20 -10.03 4.51
N LEU A 166 2.36 -11.34 4.68
CA LEU A 166 3.66 -11.97 4.94
C LEU A 166 4.52 -12.04 3.67
N GLU A 167 3.92 -12.39 2.55
CA GLU A 167 4.60 -12.66 1.28
C GLU A 167 4.14 -11.74 0.14
N GLU A 168 2.95 -11.16 0.25
CA GLU A 168 2.35 -10.28 -0.74
C GLU A 168 3.26 -9.06 -0.99
N ASN A 169 3.57 -8.80 -2.26
CA ASN A 169 4.46 -7.72 -2.70
C ASN A 169 5.84 -7.74 -2.00
N GLY A 170 6.43 -8.92 -1.84
CA GLY A 170 7.73 -9.10 -1.16
C GLY A 170 7.68 -8.97 0.37
N GLY A 171 6.48 -9.02 0.94
CA GLY A 171 6.24 -8.86 2.37
C GLY A 171 5.89 -7.43 2.79
N THR A 172 5.30 -7.32 3.96
CA THR A 172 4.80 -6.05 4.49
C THR A 172 5.15 -5.86 5.97
N SER A 173 4.80 -4.69 6.52
CA SER A 173 4.85 -4.41 7.96
C SER A 173 3.46 -4.46 8.60
N LEU A 174 2.49 -5.09 7.94
CA LEU A 174 1.18 -5.42 8.48
C LEU A 174 0.85 -6.87 8.15
N MET A 175 0.78 -7.73 9.17
CA MET A 175 0.30 -9.11 9.04
C MET A 175 -1.15 -9.17 9.50
N ILE A 176 -1.98 -9.88 8.75
CA ILE A 176 -3.40 -10.02 9.04
C ILE A 176 -3.73 -11.51 9.14
N LEU A 177 -4.23 -11.92 10.28
CA LEU A 177 -4.72 -13.29 10.51
C LEU A 177 -6.21 -13.35 10.21
N THR A 178 -6.62 -14.27 9.35
CA THR A 178 -8.02 -14.49 8.99
C THR A 178 -8.39 -15.97 9.05
N LYS A 179 -9.63 -16.27 9.44
CA LYS A 179 -10.19 -17.62 9.34
C LYS A 179 -10.63 -17.92 7.91
N ALA A 180 -11.34 -16.99 7.29
CA ALA A 180 -11.73 -17.08 5.89
C ALA A 180 -10.54 -16.76 4.95
N ASP A 181 -10.68 -17.12 3.67
CA ASP A 181 -9.72 -16.73 2.64
C ASP A 181 -9.62 -15.19 2.60
N PRO A 182 -8.43 -14.59 2.66
CA PRO A 182 -8.28 -13.14 2.58
C PRO A 182 -8.94 -12.51 1.35
N ASN A 183 -8.93 -13.20 0.20
CA ASN A 183 -9.55 -12.68 -1.01
C ASN A 183 -11.08 -12.62 -0.92
N SER A 184 -11.73 -13.58 -0.24
CA SER A 184 -13.18 -13.55 -0.01
C SER A 184 -13.60 -12.37 0.87
N LEU A 185 -12.71 -11.93 1.76
CA LEU A 185 -12.92 -10.76 2.61
C LEU A 185 -12.74 -9.43 1.86
N GLY A 186 -12.11 -9.45 0.67
CA GLY A 186 -11.85 -8.27 -0.15
C GLY A 186 -10.39 -7.80 -0.16
N TYR A 187 -9.47 -8.57 0.45
CA TYR A 187 -8.05 -8.29 0.27
C TYR A 187 -7.61 -8.66 -1.15
N PRO A 188 -6.89 -7.78 -1.86
CA PRO A 188 -6.44 -8.06 -3.22
C PRO A 188 -5.54 -9.28 -3.30
N LYS A 189 -5.70 -10.07 -4.37
CA LYS A 189 -4.72 -11.11 -4.70
C LYS A 189 -3.48 -10.44 -5.27
N VAL A 190 -2.43 -10.36 -4.46
CA VAL A 190 -1.15 -9.75 -4.83
C VAL A 190 -0.13 -10.84 -5.04
N GLU A 191 0.53 -10.84 -6.20
CA GLU A 191 1.57 -11.81 -6.50
C GLU A 191 2.78 -11.65 -5.55
N LYS A 192 3.43 -12.78 -5.26
CA LYS A 192 4.69 -12.83 -4.53
C LYS A 192 5.79 -12.31 -5.45
N THR A 193 6.24 -11.09 -5.28
CA THR A 193 7.45 -10.64 -5.97
C THR A 193 8.66 -11.20 -5.22
N SER A 194 9.28 -12.22 -5.79
CA SER A 194 10.65 -12.57 -5.42
C SER A 194 11.53 -11.36 -5.77
N SER A 195 12.31 -10.89 -4.80
CA SER A 195 13.30 -9.81 -4.95
C SER A 195 14.10 -9.99 -6.25
N GLY A 196 13.91 -9.13 -7.21
CA GLY A 196 14.61 -9.16 -8.50
C GLY A 196 13.82 -8.45 -9.58
N ASN A 197 14.16 -7.19 -9.82
CA ASN A 197 13.87 -6.39 -11.04
C ASN A 197 12.61 -6.78 -11.82
N ASN A 198 11.42 -6.48 -11.33
CA ASN A 198 10.24 -6.54 -12.16
C ASN A 198 9.95 -5.15 -12.74
N PRO A 199 10.06 -4.98 -14.07
CA PRO A 199 9.48 -3.84 -14.74
C PRO A 199 7.96 -3.90 -14.56
N ILE A 200 7.35 -2.75 -14.35
CA ILE A 200 5.93 -2.52 -14.14
C ILE A 200 5.11 -3.32 -15.16
N ALA A 201 4.39 -4.34 -14.70
CA ALA A 201 3.30 -4.90 -15.47
C ALA A 201 2.12 -3.91 -15.40
N ILE A 202 2.13 -2.91 -16.27
CA ILE A 202 0.90 -2.21 -16.65
C ILE A 202 0.09 -3.27 -17.39
N GLY A 203 -1.09 -3.64 -16.86
CA GLY A 203 -1.97 -4.63 -17.47
C GLY A 203 -2.21 -4.34 -18.96
N GLY A 204 -1.61 -5.14 -19.78
CA GLY A 204 -1.62 -5.10 -21.23
C GLY A 204 -0.50 -6.01 -21.70
N THR A 205 -0.85 -7.02 -22.47
CA THR A 205 0.05 -7.90 -23.19
C THR A 205 1.35 -7.19 -23.55
N VAL A 206 2.48 -7.76 -23.11
CA VAL A 206 3.82 -7.35 -23.54
C VAL A 206 3.91 -7.60 -25.07
N VAL A 207 3.44 -6.64 -25.84
CA VAL A 207 3.89 -6.48 -27.22
C VAL A 207 5.28 -5.86 -27.05
N GLY A 208 6.30 -6.65 -27.34
CA GLY A 208 7.68 -6.28 -27.06
C GLY A 208 7.99 -4.90 -27.65
N LEU A 209 8.77 -4.10 -26.92
CA LEU A 209 9.30 -2.79 -27.32
C LEU A 209 9.85 -2.77 -28.77
N SER A 210 10.25 -3.92 -29.31
CA SER A 210 10.64 -4.13 -30.70
C SER A 210 9.50 -3.91 -31.70
N ALA A 211 8.24 -4.28 -31.40
CA ALA A 211 7.12 -4.12 -32.32
C ALA A 211 6.63 -2.68 -32.41
N VAL A 212 6.60 -1.95 -31.28
CA VAL A 212 6.19 -0.54 -31.24
C VAL A 212 7.27 0.35 -31.90
N ALA A 213 8.55 0.07 -31.65
CA ALA A 213 9.66 0.76 -32.30
C ALA A 213 9.69 0.50 -33.82
N ALA A 214 9.41 -0.73 -34.26
CA ALA A 214 9.33 -1.08 -35.69
C ALA A 214 8.15 -0.40 -36.39
N ALA A 215 6.97 -0.34 -35.73
CA ALA A 215 5.80 0.34 -36.27
C ALA A 215 6.00 1.86 -36.37
N ALA A 216 6.61 2.47 -35.34
CA ALA A 216 6.96 3.90 -35.35
C ALA A 216 8.01 4.22 -36.46
N TYR A 217 9.04 3.38 -36.61
CA TYR A 217 10.04 3.54 -37.65
C TYR A 217 9.46 3.39 -39.07
N ALA A 218 8.58 2.39 -39.26
CA ALA A 218 7.90 2.20 -40.58
C ALA A 218 6.95 3.39 -40.90
N GLY A 219 6.26 3.92 -39.89
CA GLY A 219 5.42 5.12 -40.04
C GLY A 219 6.21 6.36 -40.39
N LEU A 220 7.34 6.62 -39.74
CA LEU A 220 8.24 7.73 -40.03
C LEU A 220 8.88 7.61 -41.42
N LYS A 221 9.27 6.41 -41.84
CA LYS A 221 9.82 6.15 -43.18
C LYS A 221 8.80 6.45 -44.27
N LYS A 222 7.57 5.97 -44.12
CA LYS A 222 6.47 6.21 -45.05
C LYS A 222 6.08 7.69 -45.13
N TYR A 223 6.16 8.42 -44.01
CA TYR A 223 5.94 9.87 -43.96
C TYR A 223 7.05 10.63 -44.72
N SER A 224 8.31 10.24 -44.51
CA SER A 224 9.47 10.83 -45.20
C SER A 224 9.42 10.59 -46.72
N GLU A 225 9.05 9.39 -47.16
CA GLU A 225 8.89 9.05 -48.59
C GLU A 225 7.79 9.92 -49.23
N ARG A 226 6.63 10.06 -48.58
CA ARG A 226 5.52 10.88 -49.07
C ARG A 226 5.85 12.37 -49.17
N ARG A 227 6.66 12.87 -48.25
CA ARG A 227 7.15 14.26 -48.27
C ARG A 227 8.09 14.50 -49.44
N ASN A 228 9.01 13.59 -49.72
CA ASN A 228 9.94 13.68 -50.85
C ASN A 228 9.24 13.58 -52.20
N ASP A 229 8.10 12.88 -52.30
CA ASP A 229 7.31 12.80 -53.52
C ASP A 229 6.57 14.11 -53.78
N ILE A 230 6.05 14.77 -52.75
CA ILE A 230 5.39 16.09 -52.88
C ILE A 230 6.38 17.19 -53.26
N GLU A 231 7.62 17.13 -52.75
CA GLU A 231 8.68 18.10 -53.08
C GLU A 231 9.21 17.94 -54.52
N LYS A 232 8.95 16.81 -55.18
CA LYS A 232 9.32 16.58 -56.59
C LYS A 232 8.25 16.97 -57.60
N GLU A 233 7.00 17.18 -57.14
CA GLU A 233 5.87 17.60 -57.98
C GLU A 233 5.65 19.13 -58.00
N GLN A 234 6.51 19.90 -57.28
CA GLN A 234 6.58 21.37 -57.32
C GLN A 234 7.80 21.86 -58.09
#